data_3e8d4082f45565f23c67c579367c7d56
#
_entry.id   3e8d4082f45565f23c67c579367c7d56
#
_cell.length_a   1.000
_cell.length_b   1.000
_cell.length_c   1.000
_cell.angle_alpha   90.00
_cell.angle_beta   90.00
_cell.angle_gamma   90.00
#
_symmetry.space_group_name_H-M   'P 1'
#
loop_
_entity.id
_entity.type
_entity.pdbx_description
1 polymer ?
#
loop_
_entity_poly.entity_id
_entity_poly.type
_entity_poly.pdbx_seq_one_letter_code
_entity_poly.pdbx_strand_id
1 'polypeptide(L)'
;MKTQNTIITLLIGSLVFFSQTTISQELTAKEIIKTADEKNRGETMQGEMSMTIVRPKWERTISMKSWSKGDDYFMIYITAPAKEKGQVFLKVGKEMWNYVPTISRMIKIPPSMMMQSWMGSDFTNDDLVKQSSIVVDYDHRLLGKETIRGKECYKLELIPHEDAAVVWGKIISWITTDGFDLWKSEYYDEDGELQNTENAYDIKQMGDRKIPTRMEIIPADEEGKKTVLNILNTTFNEPIDDSFFSKQNMKKVN
;
A
#
# COMPACT_ATOMS: atom_id res chain seq x y z
N MET A 1 48.41 -21.41 -78.94
CA MET A 1 47.07 -21.09 -78.34
C MET A 1 47.03 -21.70 -76.94
N LYS A 2 47.13 -20.92 -75.91
CA LYS A 2 47.07 -21.35 -74.52
C LYS A 2 45.67 -20.94 -73.93
N THR A 3 44.90 -21.94 -73.57
CA THR A 3 43.63 -21.82 -72.93
C THR A 3 43.84 -21.63 -71.40
N GLN A 4 43.43 -20.51 -70.89
CA GLN A 4 43.41 -20.25 -69.45
C GLN A 4 42.06 -20.72 -68.86
N ASN A 5 42.16 -21.71 -67.95
CA ASN A 5 41.00 -22.09 -67.08
C ASN A 5 40.92 -21.20 -65.88
N THR A 6 39.84 -20.46 -65.81
CA THR A 6 39.50 -19.64 -64.63
C THR A 6 38.65 -20.45 -63.65
N ILE A 7 39.21 -20.78 -62.48
CA ILE A 7 38.50 -21.45 -61.41
C ILE A 7 37.78 -20.36 -60.55
N ILE A 8 36.44 -20.37 -60.54
CA ILE A 8 35.62 -19.52 -59.72
C ILE A 8 35.39 -20.26 -58.39
N THR A 9 36.04 -19.82 -57.34
CA THR A 9 35.81 -20.34 -55.97
C THR A 9 34.59 -19.64 -55.34
N LEU A 10 33.49 -20.39 -55.16
CA LEU A 10 32.27 -19.92 -54.51
C LEU A 10 32.47 -20.00 -53.01
N LEU A 11 32.58 -18.84 -52.34
CA LEU A 11 32.65 -18.73 -50.89
C LEU A 11 31.21 -18.71 -50.35
N ILE A 12 30.74 -19.83 -49.78
CA ILE A 12 29.46 -19.94 -49.08
C ILE A 12 29.71 -19.42 -47.66
N GLY A 13 29.34 -18.16 -47.41
CA GLY A 13 29.32 -17.58 -46.07
C GLY A 13 28.12 -18.08 -45.25
N SER A 14 28.39 -19.00 -44.34
CA SER A 14 27.37 -19.41 -43.33
C SER A 14 27.07 -18.29 -42.37
N LEU A 15 25.92 -17.63 -42.53
CA LEU A 15 25.39 -16.68 -41.55
C LEU A 15 24.86 -17.48 -40.33
N VAL A 16 25.65 -17.52 -39.27
CA VAL A 16 25.19 -18.07 -37.97
C VAL A 16 24.35 -17.02 -37.31
N PHE A 17 23.01 -17.17 -37.31
CA PHE A 17 22.10 -16.38 -36.51
C PHE A 17 22.26 -16.78 -35.04
N PHE A 18 22.97 -15.97 -34.26
CA PHE A 18 22.91 -16.01 -32.81
C PHE A 18 21.53 -15.49 -32.35
N SER A 19 20.60 -16.38 -32.08
CA SER A 19 19.38 -16.04 -31.35
C SER A 19 19.80 -15.65 -29.92
N GLN A 20 19.86 -14.36 -29.65
CA GLN A 20 19.96 -13.86 -28.28
C GLN A 20 18.62 -14.15 -27.59
N THR A 21 18.57 -15.19 -26.78
CA THR A 21 17.50 -15.39 -25.81
C THR A 21 17.65 -14.28 -24.77
N THR A 22 16.81 -13.24 -24.89
CA THR A 22 16.61 -12.26 -23.81
C THR A 22 16.00 -13.03 -22.65
N ILE A 23 16.82 -13.36 -21.65
CA ILE A 23 16.33 -13.85 -20.37
C ILE A 23 15.67 -12.62 -19.74
N SER A 24 14.35 -12.53 -19.83
CA SER A 24 13.57 -11.60 -19.01
C SER A 24 13.84 -12.02 -17.57
N GLN A 25 14.53 -11.19 -16.81
CA GLN A 25 14.77 -11.42 -15.41
C GLN A 25 13.40 -11.38 -14.71
N GLU A 26 12.97 -12.51 -14.17
CA GLU A 26 11.75 -12.55 -13.38
C GLU A 26 11.92 -11.66 -12.14
N LEU A 27 10.91 -10.81 -11.89
CA LEU A 27 10.91 -9.94 -10.72
C LEU A 27 10.89 -10.80 -9.45
N THR A 28 11.71 -10.42 -8.49
CA THR A 28 11.67 -11.03 -7.15
C THR A 28 10.40 -10.62 -6.42
N ALA A 29 9.97 -11.41 -5.45
CA ALA A 29 8.82 -11.10 -4.60
C ALA A 29 8.94 -9.71 -3.94
N LYS A 30 10.14 -9.38 -3.46
CA LYS A 30 10.44 -8.07 -2.84
C LYS A 30 10.30 -6.91 -3.84
N GLU A 31 10.76 -7.07 -5.08
CA GLU A 31 10.62 -6.03 -6.12
C GLU A 31 9.17 -5.80 -6.48
N ILE A 32 8.34 -6.85 -6.54
CA ILE A 32 6.90 -6.74 -6.81
C ILE A 32 6.20 -5.93 -5.68
N ILE A 33 6.44 -6.29 -4.42
CA ILE A 33 5.87 -5.58 -3.25
C ILE A 33 6.33 -4.12 -3.24
N LYS A 34 7.63 -3.89 -3.43
CA LYS A 34 8.21 -2.53 -3.44
C LYS A 34 7.60 -1.66 -4.53
N THR A 35 7.46 -2.20 -5.75
CA THR A 35 6.85 -1.47 -6.87
C THR A 35 5.40 -1.09 -6.58
N ALA A 36 4.63 -2.01 -6.00
CA ALA A 36 3.24 -1.75 -5.61
C ALA A 36 3.13 -0.67 -4.51
N ASP A 37 3.98 -0.74 -3.50
CA ASP A 37 4.04 0.21 -2.40
C ASP A 37 4.43 1.60 -2.89
N GLU A 38 5.52 1.73 -3.63
CA GLU A 38 6.01 3.00 -4.19
C GLU A 38 4.99 3.64 -5.14
N LYS A 39 4.27 2.83 -5.93
CA LYS A 39 3.21 3.31 -6.80
C LYS A 39 2.07 3.96 -6.02
N ASN A 40 1.65 3.35 -4.92
CA ASN A 40 0.52 3.83 -4.12
C ASN A 40 0.89 5.06 -3.28
N ARG A 41 2.14 5.21 -2.89
CA ARG A 41 2.59 6.22 -1.94
C ARG A 41 3.29 7.42 -2.59
N GLY A 42 4.14 7.19 -3.59
CA GLY A 42 5.06 8.20 -4.11
C GLY A 42 6.10 8.63 -3.05
N GLU A 43 6.87 9.69 -3.34
CA GLU A 43 7.76 10.32 -2.35
C GLU A 43 6.96 11.13 -1.34
N THR A 44 5.95 11.83 -1.82
CA THR A 44 4.94 12.52 -1.02
C THR A 44 3.55 12.24 -1.59
N MET A 45 2.55 12.27 -0.74
CA MET A 45 1.15 12.18 -1.14
C MET A 45 0.33 13.15 -0.29
N GLN A 46 -0.63 13.82 -0.91
CA GLN A 46 -1.64 14.59 -0.21
C GLN A 46 -2.98 14.45 -0.91
N GLY A 47 -4.06 14.39 -0.13
CA GLY A 47 -5.37 14.19 -0.72
C GLY A 47 -6.51 14.20 0.29
N GLU A 48 -7.68 13.92 -0.23
CA GLU A 48 -8.92 13.80 0.53
C GLU A 48 -9.46 12.39 0.39
N MET A 49 -9.95 11.85 1.49
CA MET A 49 -10.55 10.53 1.54
C MET A 49 -11.74 10.49 2.48
N SER A 50 -12.58 9.50 2.29
CA SER A 50 -13.66 9.18 3.21
C SER A 50 -13.58 7.73 3.65
N MET A 51 -13.84 7.47 4.91
CA MET A 51 -13.90 6.15 5.51
C MET A 51 -15.31 5.91 6.04
N THR A 52 -15.99 4.89 5.52
CA THR A 52 -17.32 4.48 6.00
C THR A 52 -17.19 3.17 6.77
N ILE A 53 -17.55 3.23 8.03
CA ILE A 53 -17.60 2.08 8.95
C ILE A 53 -19.01 1.52 8.88
N VAL A 54 -19.15 0.31 8.36
CA VAL A 54 -20.43 -0.39 8.21
C VAL A 54 -20.54 -1.42 9.33
N ARG A 55 -21.67 -1.40 10.04
CA ARG A 55 -22.03 -2.34 11.11
C ARG A 55 -23.48 -2.79 10.91
N PRO A 56 -23.93 -3.91 11.41
CA PRO A 56 -25.26 -4.46 11.15
C PRO A 56 -26.43 -3.51 11.47
N LYS A 57 -26.25 -2.53 12.35
CA LYS A 57 -27.32 -1.62 12.79
C LYS A 57 -27.03 -0.16 12.53
N TRP A 58 -25.84 0.20 12.05
CA TRP A 58 -25.47 1.59 11.80
C TRP A 58 -24.30 1.72 10.83
N GLU A 59 -24.21 2.87 10.21
CA GLU A 59 -23.07 3.29 9.42
C GLU A 59 -22.55 4.64 9.92
N ARG A 60 -21.27 4.87 9.78
CA ARG A 60 -20.63 6.15 10.08
C ARG A 60 -19.57 6.46 9.05
N THR A 61 -19.68 7.65 8.45
CA THR A 61 -18.67 8.14 7.49
C THR A 61 -17.83 9.23 8.16
N ILE A 62 -16.52 9.10 8.01
CA ILE A 62 -15.49 10.03 8.45
C ILE A 62 -14.82 10.57 7.18
N SER A 63 -14.81 11.90 7.03
CA SER A 63 -14.08 12.57 5.95
C SER A 63 -12.79 13.16 6.49
N MET A 64 -11.72 13.09 5.69
CA MET A 64 -10.39 13.50 6.14
C MET A 64 -9.53 14.03 5.01
N LYS A 65 -8.56 14.84 5.36
CA LYS A 65 -7.40 15.19 4.53
C LYS A 65 -6.20 14.42 5.05
N SER A 66 -5.32 14.01 4.17
CA SER A 66 -4.10 13.29 4.53
C SER A 66 -2.89 13.83 3.80
N TRP A 67 -1.75 13.74 4.44
CA TRP A 67 -0.42 14.07 3.91
C TRP A 67 0.56 13.02 4.34
N SER A 68 1.44 12.60 3.43
CA SER A 68 2.55 11.69 3.75
C SER A 68 3.82 12.09 3.05
N LYS A 69 4.97 11.72 3.62
CA LYS A 69 6.29 11.88 3.02
C LYS A 69 7.19 10.71 3.42
N GLY A 70 7.58 9.92 2.41
CA GLY A 70 8.29 8.67 2.64
C GLY A 70 7.56 7.77 3.63
N ASP A 71 8.34 7.04 4.43
CA ASP A 71 7.85 6.09 5.43
C ASP A 71 7.70 6.71 6.82
N ASP A 72 8.34 7.86 7.03
CA ASP A 72 8.50 8.45 8.36
C ASP A 72 7.39 9.43 8.74
N TYR A 73 6.70 10.02 7.76
CA TYR A 73 5.77 11.10 8.03
C TYR A 73 4.38 10.81 7.48
N PHE A 74 3.39 10.92 8.34
CA PHE A 74 1.99 10.83 7.96
C PHE A 74 1.14 11.72 8.86
N MET A 75 0.22 12.50 8.27
CA MET A 75 -0.72 13.34 9.01
C MET A 75 -2.12 13.17 8.44
N ILE A 76 -3.11 13.00 9.31
CA ILE A 76 -4.54 13.01 8.96
C ILE A 76 -5.20 14.13 9.74
N TYR A 77 -6.03 14.92 9.06
CA TYR A 77 -6.94 15.90 9.64
C TYR A 77 -8.38 15.48 9.36
N ILE A 78 -9.18 15.30 10.41
CA ILE A 78 -10.59 14.92 10.30
C ILE A 78 -11.44 16.16 9.98
N THR A 79 -12.14 16.13 8.84
CA THR A 79 -12.98 17.24 8.36
C THR A 79 -14.46 17.06 8.72
N ALA A 80 -14.93 15.82 8.85
CA ALA A 80 -16.30 15.44 9.22
C ALA A 80 -16.33 14.05 9.88
N PRO A 81 -17.37 13.74 10.66
CA PRO A 81 -18.50 14.59 11.08
C PRO A 81 -18.10 15.60 12.14
N ALA A 82 -19.03 16.51 12.49
CA ALA A 82 -18.76 17.62 13.40
C ALA A 82 -18.20 17.19 14.77
N LYS A 83 -18.60 16.01 15.27
CA LYS A 83 -18.15 15.45 16.56
C LYS A 83 -16.66 15.14 16.57
N GLU A 84 -16.10 14.67 15.45
CA GLU A 84 -14.70 14.28 15.29
C GLU A 84 -13.86 15.35 14.59
N LYS A 85 -14.51 16.35 13.99
CA LYS A 85 -13.83 17.40 13.22
C LYS A 85 -12.75 18.10 14.04
N GLY A 86 -11.59 18.29 13.39
CA GLY A 86 -10.43 18.93 14.00
C GLY A 86 -9.52 17.98 14.75
N GLN A 87 -9.87 16.71 14.92
CA GLN A 87 -8.89 15.73 15.37
C GLN A 87 -7.78 15.58 14.32
N VAL A 88 -6.55 15.47 14.82
CA VAL A 88 -5.37 15.28 13.96
C VAL A 88 -4.58 14.10 14.47
N PHE A 89 -4.23 13.22 13.55
CA PHE A 89 -3.29 12.13 13.80
C PHE A 89 -1.97 12.45 13.11
N LEU A 90 -0.87 12.22 13.79
CA LEU A 90 0.49 12.46 13.28
C LEU A 90 1.36 11.25 13.55
N LYS A 91 2.00 10.72 12.50
CA LYS A 91 3.12 9.80 12.60
C LYS A 91 4.41 10.56 12.32
N VAL A 92 5.43 10.35 13.15
CA VAL A 92 6.82 10.76 12.90
C VAL A 92 7.72 9.59 13.28
N GLY A 93 8.35 8.98 12.30
CA GLY A 93 9.09 7.73 12.49
C GLY A 93 8.17 6.64 13.05
N LYS A 94 8.54 6.08 14.20
CA LYS A 94 7.77 5.03 14.90
C LYS A 94 6.75 5.56 15.92
N GLU A 95 6.61 6.88 16.05
CA GLU A 95 5.73 7.50 17.03
C GLU A 95 4.44 7.99 16.41
N MET A 96 3.32 7.71 17.07
CA MET A 96 1.99 8.20 16.70
C MET A 96 1.40 9.11 17.79
N TRP A 97 0.76 10.18 17.34
CA TRP A 97 0.14 11.19 18.18
C TRP A 97 -1.28 11.49 17.72
N ASN A 98 -2.18 11.72 18.66
CA ASN A 98 -3.53 12.21 18.38
C ASN A 98 -3.74 13.55 19.08
N TYR A 99 -4.14 14.58 18.34
CA TYR A 99 -4.62 15.84 18.88
C TYR A 99 -6.15 15.83 18.94
N VAL A 100 -6.70 16.03 20.13
CA VAL A 100 -8.14 16.08 20.38
C VAL A 100 -8.53 17.53 20.71
N PRO A 101 -9.13 18.28 19.77
CA PRO A 101 -9.37 19.72 19.90
C PRO A 101 -10.35 20.07 21.02
N THR A 102 -11.37 19.23 21.25
CA THR A 102 -12.42 19.47 22.27
C THR A 102 -11.87 19.58 23.68
N ILE A 103 -10.74 18.93 23.96
CA ILE A 103 -10.05 18.99 25.26
C ILE A 103 -8.67 19.65 25.15
N SER A 104 -8.32 20.14 23.95
CA SER A 104 -7.02 20.75 23.63
C SER A 104 -5.82 19.88 24.04
N ARG A 105 -5.95 18.57 23.98
CA ARG A 105 -4.90 17.61 24.37
C ARG A 105 -4.26 16.92 23.18
N MET A 106 -2.96 16.74 23.34
CA MET A 106 -2.13 15.90 22.45
C MET A 106 -1.77 14.63 23.21
N ILE A 107 -2.10 13.50 22.64
CA ILE A 107 -1.95 12.18 23.25
C ILE A 107 -0.99 11.38 22.38
N LYS A 108 0.09 10.89 22.96
CA LYS A 108 0.94 9.88 22.30
C LYS A 108 0.26 8.52 22.40
N ILE A 109 0.10 7.84 21.27
CA ILE A 109 -0.42 6.48 21.23
C ILE A 109 0.70 5.52 21.66
N PRO A 110 0.56 4.84 22.81
CA PRO A 110 1.60 3.90 23.27
C PRO A 110 1.57 2.60 22.48
N PRO A 111 2.66 1.82 22.45
CA PRO A 111 2.71 0.52 21.75
C PRO A 111 1.58 -0.44 22.11
N SER A 112 1.13 -0.46 23.38
CA SER A 112 0.01 -1.29 23.84
C SER A 112 -1.35 -0.94 23.23
N MET A 113 -1.48 0.21 22.56
CA MET A 113 -2.70 0.63 21.87
C MET A 113 -2.61 0.45 20.34
N MET A 114 -1.49 -0.05 19.80
CA MET A 114 -1.32 -0.18 18.35
C MET A 114 -2.31 -1.17 17.74
N MET A 115 -2.67 -2.25 18.45
CA MET A 115 -3.68 -3.23 18.02
C MET A 115 -5.13 -2.72 18.13
N GLN A 116 -5.34 -1.59 18.78
CA GLN A 116 -6.71 -1.08 18.94
C GLN A 116 -7.22 -0.50 17.61
N SER A 117 -8.53 -0.69 17.42
CA SER A 117 -9.27 -0.13 16.30
C SER A 117 -9.10 1.39 16.19
N TRP A 118 -8.65 1.86 15.03
CA TRP A 118 -8.57 3.29 14.75
C TRP A 118 -9.95 3.88 14.51
N MET A 119 -10.37 4.80 15.38
CA MET A 119 -11.67 5.47 15.31
C MET A 119 -12.89 4.51 15.23
N GLY A 120 -12.76 3.25 15.69
CA GLY A 120 -13.82 2.24 15.63
C GLY A 120 -13.99 1.58 14.25
N SER A 121 -13.04 1.76 13.34
CA SER A 121 -12.95 1.07 12.05
C SER A 121 -12.34 -0.33 12.20
N ASP A 122 -12.22 -1.05 11.11
CA ASP A 122 -11.51 -2.33 11.03
C ASP A 122 -10.00 -2.14 10.74
N PHE A 123 -9.53 -0.89 10.61
CA PHE A 123 -8.12 -0.53 10.69
C PHE A 123 -7.67 -0.47 12.14
N THR A 124 -6.46 -0.90 12.41
CA THR A 124 -5.77 -0.69 13.68
C THR A 124 -4.97 0.62 13.68
N ASN A 125 -4.55 1.09 14.84
CA ASN A 125 -3.59 2.20 14.90
C ASN A 125 -2.26 1.81 14.24
N ASP A 126 -1.89 0.55 14.29
CA ASP A 126 -0.66 0.01 13.67
C ASP A 126 -0.71 0.11 12.15
N ASP A 127 -1.83 -0.19 11.52
CA ASP A 127 -1.99 -0.08 10.06
C ASP A 127 -1.69 1.34 9.56
N LEU A 128 -1.99 2.37 10.36
CA LEU A 128 -1.68 3.76 10.02
C LEU A 128 -0.19 4.10 10.20
N VAL A 129 0.49 3.45 11.14
CA VAL A 129 1.91 3.73 11.44
C VAL A 129 2.83 2.95 10.52
N LYS A 130 2.45 1.73 10.15
CA LYS A 130 3.33 0.77 9.49
C LYS A 130 2.99 0.48 8.03
N GLN A 131 2.15 1.29 7.40
CA GLN A 131 1.72 1.09 6.01
C GLN A 131 2.89 0.88 5.02
N SER A 132 4.10 1.35 5.39
CA SER A 132 5.33 1.20 4.60
C SER A 132 6.24 0.04 5.05
N SER A 133 5.97 -0.61 6.18
CA SER A 133 6.87 -1.64 6.72
C SER A 133 6.82 -2.96 5.97
N ILE A 134 5.80 -3.18 5.14
CA ILE A 134 5.66 -4.42 4.36
C ILE A 134 6.85 -4.73 3.44
N VAL A 135 7.67 -3.73 3.09
CA VAL A 135 8.86 -3.89 2.24
C VAL A 135 10.10 -4.28 3.06
N VAL A 136 10.19 -3.81 4.31
CA VAL A 136 11.43 -3.90 5.12
C VAL A 136 11.33 -4.83 6.31
N ASP A 137 10.11 -5.00 6.88
CA ASP A 137 9.92 -5.78 8.10
C ASP A 137 9.50 -7.24 7.83
N TYR A 138 9.36 -7.62 6.54
CA TYR A 138 8.93 -8.96 6.13
C TYR A 138 9.87 -9.61 5.14
N ASP A 139 10.01 -10.92 5.24
CA ASP A 139 10.51 -11.76 4.17
C ASP A 139 9.40 -12.01 3.14
N HIS A 140 9.76 -11.99 1.84
CA HIS A 140 8.81 -12.09 0.75
C HIS A 140 9.03 -13.37 -0.04
N ARG A 141 7.95 -14.11 -0.31
CA ARG A 141 7.97 -15.30 -1.14
C ARG A 141 6.90 -15.23 -2.22
N LEU A 142 7.30 -15.41 -3.49
CA LEU A 142 6.36 -15.57 -4.59
C LEU A 142 5.80 -16.99 -4.58
N LEU A 143 4.48 -17.11 -4.40
CA LEU A 143 3.76 -18.39 -4.41
C LEU A 143 3.30 -18.80 -5.81
N GLY A 144 3.32 -17.87 -6.78
CA GLY A 144 2.87 -18.08 -8.14
C GLY A 144 1.95 -16.96 -8.63
N LYS A 145 1.09 -17.31 -9.59
CA LYS A 145 0.07 -16.37 -10.10
C LYS A 145 -1.33 -16.96 -9.92
N GLU A 146 -2.30 -16.08 -9.71
CA GLU A 146 -3.70 -16.43 -9.51
C GLU A 146 -4.59 -15.34 -10.11
N THR A 147 -5.74 -15.74 -10.69
CA THR A 147 -6.71 -14.76 -11.20
C THR A 147 -7.72 -14.40 -10.12
N ILE A 148 -7.72 -13.14 -9.69
CA ILE A 148 -8.62 -12.59 -8.68
C ILE A 148 -9.54 -11.55 -9.32
N ARG A 149 -10.84 -11.78 -9.31
CA ARG A 149 -11.85 -10.88 -9.88
C ARG A 149 -11.50 -10.39 -11.29
N GLY A 150 -11.05 -11.34 -12.15
CA GLY A 150 -10.72 -11.08 -13.55
C GLY A 150 -9.37 -10.43 -13.83
N LYS A 151 -8.54 -10.23 -12.79
CA LYS A 151 -7.16 -9.75 -12.90
C LYS A 151 -6.17 -10.88 -12.64
N GLU A 152 -5.16 -11.05 -13.50
CA GLU A 152 -4.00 -11.90 -13.19
C GLU A 152 -3.16 -11.18 -12.14
N CYS A 153 -2.86 -11.87 -11.04
CA CYS A 153 -2.11 -11.32 -9.92
C CYS A 153 -0.94 -12.23 -9.56
N TYR A 154 0.18 -11.63 -9.16
CA TYR A 154 1.19 -12.31 -8.38
C TYR A 154 0.60 -12.60 -6.99
N LYS A 155 0.71 -13.84 -6.53
CA LYS A 155 0.37 -14.24 -5.16
C LYS A 155 1.65 -14.30 -4.34
N LEU A 156 1.71 -13.49 -3.30
CA LEU A 156 2.89 -13.34 -2.46
C LEU A 156 2.55 -13.65 -1.01
N GLU A 157 3.50 -14.27 -0.32
CA GLU A 157 3.48 -14.48 1.12
C GLU A 157 4.52 -13.57 1.77
N LEU A 158 4.12 -12.91 2.84
CA LEU A 158 4.95 -12.03 3.66
C LEU A 158 4.97 -12.59 5.08
N ILE A 159 6.16 -12.93 5.56
CA ILE A 159 6.40 -13.41 6.94
C ILE A 159 7.24 -12.38 7.66
N PRO A 160 6.83 -11.88 8.83
CA PRO A 160 7.58 -10.88 9.57
C PRO A 160 8.93 -11.42 10.03
N HIS A 161 9.94 -10.54 10.10
CA HIS A 161 11.20 -10.86 10.76
C HIS A 161 10.97 -11.03 12.27
N GLU A 162 11.81 -11.82 12.94
CA GLU A 162 11.66 -12.11 14.39
C GLU A 162 11.66 -10.86 15.28
N ASP A 163 12.39 -9.82 14.86
CA ASP A 163 12.52 -8.54 15.57
C ASP A 163 11.58 -7.46 15.04
N ALA A 164 10.78 -7.76 14.04
CA ALA A 164 9.82 -6.82 13.48
C ALA A 164 8.70 -6.55 14.47
N ALA A 165 8.55 -5.28 14.85
CA ALA A 165 7.48 -4.87 15.75
C ALA A 165 6.18 -4.70 14.95
N VAL A 166 5.68 -5.75 14.32
CA VAL A 166 4.44 -5.80 13.52
C VAL A 166 3.38 -6.62 14.23
N VAL A 167 2.14 -6.49 13.80
CA VAL A 167 0.98 -7.15 14.44
C VAL A 167 0.52 -8.41 13.70
N TRP A 168 0.84 -8.52 12.41
CA TRP A 168 0.41 -9.65 11.59
C TRP A 168 1.48 -10.72 11.55
N GLY A 169 1.13 -11.95 11.93
CA GLY A 169 2.01 -13.11 11.85
C GLY A 169 2.27 -13.57 10.40
N LYS A 170 1.35 -13.25 9.48
CA LYS A 170 1.50 -13.52 8.05
C LYS A 170 0.57 -12.62 7.25
N ILE A 171 1.01 -12.22 6.04
CA ILE A 171 0.16 -11.57 5.05
C ILE A 171 0.25 -12.36 3.75
N ILE A 172 -0.90 -12.60 3.09
CA ILE A 172 -0.95 -13.07 1.71
C ILE A 172 -1.47 -11.92 0.86
N SER A 173 -0.70 -11.50 -0.14
CA SER A 173 -1.06 -10.38 -1.02
C SER A 173 -1.16 -10.81 -2.47
N TRP A 174 -2.14 -10.25 -3.17
CA TRP A 174 -2.34 -10.40 -4.62
C TRP A 174 -2.14 -9.04 -5.27
N ILE A 175 -1.10 -8.94 -6.10
CA ILE A 175 -0.70 -7.73 -6.82
C ILE A 175 -0.89 -7.95 -8.30
N THR A 176 -1.60 -7.07 -9.00
CA THR A 176 -1.87 -7.22 -10.43
C THR A 176 -0.59 -7.23 -11.25
N THR A 177 -0.52 -8.12 -12.25
CA THR A 177 0.67 -8.25 -13.11
C THR A 177 0.80 -7.12 -14.12
N ASP A 178 -0.31 -6.48 -14.49
CA ASP A 178 -0.39 -5.42 -15.50
C ASP A 178 -0.19 -3.99 -14.94
N GLY A 179 -0.38 -3.82 -13.65
CA GLY A 179 -0.35 -2.48 -13.05
C GLY A 179 0.35 -2.38 -11.71
N PHE A 180 0.74 -3.48 -11.09
CA PHE A 180 1.28 -3.54 -9.72
C PHE A 180 0.34 -2.90 -8.68
N ASP A 181 -0.98 -3.07 -8.88
CA ASP A 181 -1.96 -2.64 -7.92
C ASP A 181 -2.12 -3.71 -6.84
N LEU A 182 -2.04 -3.32 -5.56
CA LEU A 182 -2.47 -4.19 -4.47
C LEU A 182 -3.97 -4.44 -4.65
N TRP A 183 -4.34 -5.68 -5.01
CA TRP A 183 -5.69 -6.02 -5.42
C TRP A 183 -6.50 -6.72 -4.34
N LYS A 184 -5.79 -7.54 -3.53
CA LYS A 184 -6.33 -8.21 -2.35
C LYS A 184 -5.19 -8.47 -1.37
N SER A 185 -5.49 -8.43 -0.06
CA SER A 185 -4.62 -8.96 1.00
C SER A 185 -5.44 -9.72 2.03
N GLU A 186 -4.84 -10.73 2.61
CA GLU A 186 -5.35 -11.49 3.75
C GLU A 186 -4.35 -11.38 4.89
N TYR A 187 -4.83 -10.99 6.05
CA TYR A 187 -4.03 -10.74 7.25
C TYR A 187 -4.31 -11.81 8.28
N TYR A 188 -3.27 -12.48 8.72
CA TYR A 188 -3.32 -13.58 9.67
C TYR A 188 -2.59 -13.21 10.95
N ASP A 189 -3.08 -13.68 12.10
CA ASP A 189 -2.40 -13.53 13.37
C ASP A 189 -1.21 -14.52 13.52
N GLU A 190 -0.59 -14.52 14.72
CA GLU A 190 0.53 -15.38 15.03
C GLU A 190 0.15 -16.88 15.08
N ASP A 191 -1.12 -17.20 15.35
CA ASP A 191 -1.66 -18.56 15.38
C ASP A 191 -2.04 -19.05 13.97
N GLY A 192 -1.98 -18.17 12.96
CA GLY A 192 -2.30 -18.47 11.58
C GLY A 192 -3.79 -18.37 11.24
N GLU A 193 -4.60 -17.78 12.12
CA GLU A 193 -6.02 -17.55 11.90
C GLU A 193 -6.25 -16.28 11.10
N LEU A 194 -7.12 -16.34 10.08
CA LEU A 194 -7.47 -15.18 9.26
C LEU A 194 -8.23 -14.15 10.08
N GLN A 195 -7.70 -12.94 10.17
CA GLN A 195 -8.30 -11.83 10.91
C GLN A 195 -9.06 -10.87 9.98
N ASN A 196 -8.43 -10.44 8.89
CA ASN A 196 -8.99 -9.47 7.95
C ASN A 196 -8.73 -9.85 6.50
N THR A 197 -9.67 -9.51 5.63
CA THR A 197 -9.46 -9.47 4.19
C THR A 197 -9.62 -8.05 3.68
N GLU A 198 -8.60 -7.54 3.01
CA GLU A 198 -8.64 -6.27 2.27
C GLU A 198 -8.85 -6.55 0.79
N ASN A 199 -9.77 -5.80 0.17
CA ASN A 199 -10.02 -5.84 -1.27
C ASN A 199 -9.96 -4.43 -1.84
N ALA A 200 -9.23 -4.26 -2.94
CA ALA A 200 -9.16 -3.00 -3.68
C ALA A 200 -10.03 -3.05 -4.94
N TYR A 201 -10.57 -1.89 -5.33
CA TYR A 201 -11.50 -1.72 -6.44
C TYR A 201 -11.30 -0.38 -7.14
N ASP A 202 -11.98 -0.19 -8.26
CA ASP A 202 -12.19 1.10 -8.92
C ASP A 202 -10.87 1.82 -9.27
N ILE A 203 -10.05 1.20 -10.14
CA ILE A 203 -8.81 1.82 -10.62
C ILE A 203 -9.15 3.10 -11.40
N LYS A 204 -8.71 4.25 -10.92
CA LYS A 204 -8.92 5.57 -11.51
C LYS A 204 -7.62 6.35 -11.64
N GLN A 205 -7.62 7.34 -12.54
CA GLN A 205 -6.53 8.31 -12.64
C GLN A 205 -6.56 9.22 -11.41
N MET A 206 -5.46 9.25 -10.66
CA MET A 206 -5.22 10.11 -9.52
C MET A 206 -3.85 10.78 -9.68
N GLY A 207 -3.85 12.09 -9.88
CA GLY A 207 -2.62 12.80 -10.22
C GLY A 207 -1.96 12.21 -11.49
N ASP A 208 -0.71 11.82 -11.38
CA ASP A 208 0.13 11.30 -12.47
C ASP A 208 -0.04 9.78 -12.75
N ARG A 209 -0.81 9.05 -11.93
CA ARG A 209 -0.89 7.58 -12.00
C ARG A 209 -2.30 7.03 -11.81
N LYS A 210 -2.47 5.75 -12.18
CA LYS A 210 -3.71 5.01 -11.92
C LYS A 210 -3.53 4.16 -10.67
N ILE A 211 -4.46 4.30 -9.72
CA ILE A 211 -4.49 3.51 -8.48
C ILE A 211 -5.91 3.03 -8.17
N PRO A 212 -6.06 1.97 -7.38
CA PRO A 212 -7.33 1.63 -6.77
C PRO A 212 -7.81 2.79 -5.88
N THR A 213 -9.07 3.17 -6.01
CA THR A 213 -9.63 4.32 -5.25
C THR A 213 -10.65 3.91 -4.20
N ARG A 214 -11.02 2.63 -4.15
CA ARG A 214 -11.89 2.08 -3.12
C ARG A 214 -11.28 0.82 -2.54
N MET A 215 -11.14 0.78 -1.22
CA MET A 215 -10.66 -0.37 -0.44
C MET A 215 -11.71 -0.78 0.57
N GLU A 216 -11.91 -2.09 0.74
CA GLU A 216 -12.80 -2.66 1.76
C GLU A 216 -11.99 -3.58 2.66
N ILE A 217 -12.02 -3.34 3.97
CA ILE A 217 -11.51 -4.27 4.98
C ILE A 217 -12.70 -4.98 5.60
N ILE A 218 -12.64 -6.30 5.60
CA ILE A 218 -13.69 -7.20 6.05
C ILE A 218 -13.09 -8.13 7.12
N PRO A 219 -13.51 -7.99 8.40
CA PRO A 219 -13.14 -8.91 9.46
C PRO A 219 -13.64 -10.32 9.16
N ALA A 220 -12.83 -11.34 9.47
CA ALA A 220 -13.17 -12.75 9.16
C ALA A 220 -14.35 -13.27 10.00
N ASP A 221 -14.41 -12.87 11.27
CA ASP A 221 -15.35 -13.42 12.25
C ASP A 221 -16.63 -12.63 12.43
N GLU A 222 -16.84 -11.53 11.66
CA GLU A 222 -17.88 -10.55 11.94
C GLU A 222 -18.77 -10.30 10.73
N GLU A 223 -19.78 -11.16 10.53
CA GLU A 223 -20.73 -11.02 9.41
C GLU A 223 -21.44 -9.65 9.42
N GLY A 224 -21.50 -9.02 8.24
CA GLY A 224 -22.13 -7.71 8.04
C GLY A 224 -21.30 -6.51 8.53
N LYS A 225 -20.06 -6.73 8.96
CA LYS A 225 -19.11 -5.66 9.28
C LYS A 225 -18.10 -5.46 8.17
N LYS A 226 -17.78 -4.21 7.89
CA LYS A 226 -16.65 -3.80 7.05
C LYS A 226 -16.32 -2.34 7.23
N THR A 227 -15.14 -1.96 6.83
CA THR A 227 -14.75 -0.57 6.63
C THR A 227 -14.45 -0.34 5.16
N VAL A 228 -15.01 0.73 4.59
CA VAL A 228 -14.80 1.14 3.19
C VAL A 228 -14.02 2.44 3.17
N LEU A 229 -12.84 2.46 2.59
CA LEU A 229 -12.04 3.66 2.35
C LEU A 229 -12.18 4.07 0.89
N ASN A 230 -12.52 5.33 0.63
CA ASN A 230 -12.55 5.92 -0.70
C ASN A 230 -11.56 7.08 -0.80
N ILE A 231 -10.68 7.02 -1.77
CA ILE A 231 -9.80 8.12 -2.17
C ILE A 231 -10.61 9.03 -3.11
N LEU A 232 -10.85 10.26 -2.69
CA LEU A 232 -11.66 11.23 -3.44
C LEU A 232 -10.82 12.03 -4.43
N ASN A 233 -9.67 12.48 -3.96
CA ASN A 233 -8.62 13.07 -4.78
C ASN A 233 -7.27 12.82 -4.12
N THR A 234 -6.20 12.87 -4.91
CA THR A 234 -4.83 12.84 -4.40
C THR A 234 -3.85 13.37 -5.44
N THR A 235 -2.79 14.01 -4.95
CA THR A 235 -1.61 14.40 -5.72
C THR A 235 -0.38 13.75 -5.11
N PHE A 236 0.61 13.48 -5.97
CA PHE A 236 1.84 12.81 -5.59
C PHE A 236 3.05 13.69 -5.92
N ASN A 237 4.12 13.49 -5.18
CA ASN A 237 5.44 14.08 -5.42
C ASN A 237 5.47 15.62 -5.35
N GLU A 238 4.43 16.24 -4.80
CA GLU A 238 4.43 17.67 -4.49
C GLU A 238 5.27 17.92 -3.23
N PRO A 239 6.16 18.93 -3.23
CA PRO A 239 7.04 19.17 -2.09
C PRO A 239 6.26 19.45 -0.79
N ILE A 240 6.57 18.71 0.26
CA ILE A 240 6.09 18.95 1.63
C ILE A 240 7.30 19.10 2.54
N ASP A 241 7.38 20.24 3.25
CA ASP A 241 8.45 20.49 4.21
C ASP A 241 8.29 19.59 5.44
N ASP A 242 9.39 19.06 6.00
CA ASP A 242 9.36 18.19 7.18
C ASP A 242 8.73 18.87 8.39
N SER A 243 8.87 20.19 8.52
CA SER A 243 8.27 20.98 9.58
C SER A 243 6.74 20.97 9.57
N PHE A 244 6.13 20.62 8.41
CA PHE A 244 4.69 20.39 8.32
C PHE A 244 4.26 19.25 9.26
N PHE A 245 5.05 18.19 9.35
CA PHE A 245 4.78 17.03 10.20
C PHE A 245 5.24 17.25 11.65
N SER A 246 4.69 18.26 12.29
CA SER A 246 5.05 18.62 13.65
C SER A 246 3.85 18.69 14.58
N LYS A 247 4.07 18.43 15.87
CA LYS A 247 3.05 18.58 16.92
C LYS A 247 2.47 20.00 16.98
N GLN A 248 3.28 20.99 16.62
CA GLN A 248 2.82 22.37 16.58
C GLN A 248 1.82 22.59 15.45
N ASN A 249 2.06 21.96 14.28
CA ASN A 249 1.18 22.07 13.13
C ASN A 249 -0.12 21.29 13.31
N MET A 250 -0.16 20.22 14.11
CA MET A 250 -1.41 19.50 14.43
C MET A 250 -2.51 20.41 14.99
N LYS A 251 -2.16 21.54 15.60
CA LYS A 251 -3.11 22.54 16.15
C LYS A 251 -3.55 23.57 15.13
N LYS A 252 -2.91 23.64 13.95
CA LYS A 252 -3.09 24.71 12.97
C LYS A 252 -3.62 24.20 11.63
N VAL A 253 -3.35 22.94 11.30
CA VAL A 253 -3.82 22.31 10.05
C VAL A 253 -5.34 22.31 9.99
N ASN A 254 -5.92 22.55 8.80
CA ASN A 254 -7.36 22.64 8.56
C ASN A 254 -7.74 22.25 7.12
#